data_608070dc006665b62a2026a4ae71fef8
#
_entry.id   608070dc006665b62a2026a4ae71fef8
#
_cell.length_a   1.000
_cell.length_b   1.000
_cell.length_c   1.000
_cell.angle_alpha   90.00
_cell.angle_beta   90.00
_cell.angle_gamma   90.00
#
_symmetry.space_group_name_H-M   'P 1'
#
loop_
_entity.id
_entity.type
_entity.pdbx_description
1 polymer ?
#
loop_
_entity_poly.entity_id
_entity_poly.type
_entity_poly.pdbx_seq_one_letter_code
_entity_poly.pdbx_strand_id
1 'polypeptide(L)'
;MRGGPQSALDPGADHAAAVYDLTLLLFIGGGAIFAAVMALSLYAVLARPERFPGARAWVFGGGILFPVVVLTALQVYEFGIARRLTAPTGQDTLRVAVVGYMWWWEVRYPDGVATANEIVIPAGRPVEFTVTTADVIHSFWIPSLAGKIDMIPGHVNRLTLTAHKPGIYRGQCAEYCGAQHTRMAFDVTVLPPDRFADWLAGQERPAAEPADPVLAAGRDAFLKAGCGECHTVRGTPAAGKRGPDLTHVGSRPTLAAGTFPNGVGSLAGWIAGAQHLKPENRMPSFGTLDGETLRAMAAWLESLK
;
A
#
# COMPACT_ATOMS: atom_id res chain seq x y z
N MET A 1 20.36 3.97 -10.08
CA MET A 1 19.03 4.51 -9.75
C MET A 1 18.52 3.78 -8.51
N ARG A 2 18.70 4.39 -7.33
CA ARG A 2 18.26 3.81 -6.03
C ARG A 2 16.99 4.47 -5.48
N GLY A 3 16.31 5.30 -6.21
CA GLY A 3 15.17 6.06 -5.72
C GLY A 3 13.96 5.96 -6.63
N GLY A 4 12.83 5.58 -6.05
CA GLY A 4 11.52 5.59 -6.66
C GLY A 4 10.49 5.32 -5.57
N PRO A 5 9.22 5.71 -5.76
CA PRO A 5 8.19 5.63 -4.71
C PRO A 5 7.89 4.20 -4.24
N GLN A 6 8.42 3.18 -4.93
CA GLN A 6 8.27 1.76 -4.59
C GLN A 6 9.61 1.02 -4.42
N SER A 7 10.73 1.74 -4.25
CA SER A 7 12.04 1.10 -4.16
C SER A 7 12.26 0.44 -2.79
N ALA A 8 12.29 -0.88 -2.75
CA ALA A 8 12.72 -1.63 -1.56
C ALA A 8 14.23 -1.46 -1.24
N LEU A 9 15.00 -0.88 -2.18
CA LEU A 9 16.42 -0.59 -1.99
C LEU A 9 16.70 0.82 -1.44
N ASP A 10 15.65 1.62 -1.17
CA ASP A 10 15.73 2.92 -0.52
C ASP A 10 14.71 2.98 0.63
N PRO A 11 15.02 2.33 1.76
CA PRO A 11 14.08 2.24 2.88
C PRO A 11 13.81 3.63 3.48
N GLY A 12 12.53 3.97 3.61
CA GLY A 12 12.03 5.21 4.20
C GLY A 12 11.52 5.06 5.63
N ALA A 13 11.47 3.82 6.16
CA ALA A 13 10.97 3.50 7.49
C ALA A 13 11.82 2.41 8.14
N ASP A 14 11.70 2.28 9.47
CA ASP A 14 12.39 1.30 10.29
C ASP A 14 12.14 -0.16 9.86
N HIS A 15 10.89 -0.48 9.54
CA HIS A 15 10.51 -1.82 9.09
C HIS A 15 11.18 -2.19 7.76
N ALA A 16 11.13 -1.30 6.78
CA ALA A 16 11.80 -1.54 5.48
C ALA A 16 13.33 -1.59 5.62
N ALA A 17 13.92 -0.80 6.52
CA ALA A 17 15.35 -0.84 6.81
C ALA A 17 15.78 -2.20 7.35
N ALA A 18 15.04 -2.76 8.32
CA ALA A 18 15.34 -4.08 8.86
C ALA A 18 15.25 -5.20 7.80
N VAL A 19 14.25 -5.13 6.90
CA VAL A 19 14.11 -6.06 5.77
C VAL A 19 15.26 -5.90 4.77
N TYR A 20 15.67 -4.66 4.51
CA TYR A 20 16.79 -4.36 3.62
C TYR A 20 18.11 -4.92 4.16
N ASP A 21 18.41 -4.72 5.45
CA ASP A 21 19.62 -5.25 6.10
C ASP A 21 19.65 -6.78 6.05
N LEU A 22 18.52 -7.44 6.32
CA LEU A 22 18.40 -8.89 6.19
C LEU A 22 18.62 -9.34 4.75
N THR A 23 18.08 -8.61 3.78
CA THR A 23 18.28 -8.90 2.36
C THR A 23 19.76 -8.82 1.98
N LEU A 24 20.47 -7.77 2.40
CA LEU A 24 21.91 -7.65 2.16
C LEU A 24 22.70 -8.80 2.81
N LEU A 25 22.38 -9.14 4.05
CA LEU A 25 23.01 -10.28 4.73
C LEU A 25 22.85 -11.58 3.93
N LEU A 26 21.63 -11.85 3.45
CA LEU A 26 21.33 -13.05 2.67
C LEU A 26 22.03 -13.05 1.30
N PHE A 27 22.04 -11.92 0.59
CA PHE A 27 22.73 -11.83 -0.72
C PHE A 27 24.24 -11.94 -0.60
N ILE A 28 24.85 -11.25 0.36
CA ILE A 28 26.31 -11.27 0.55
C ILE A 28 26.75 -12.62 1.13
N GLY A 29 26.09 -13.06 2.21
CA GLY A 29 26.43 -14.34 2.86
C GLY A 29 26.14 -15.54 1.98
N GLY A 30 24.96 -15.60 1.37
CA GLY A 30 24.59 -16.66 0.43
C GLY A 30 25.46 -16.65 -0.82
N GLY A 31 25.81 -15.48 -1.35
CA GLY A 31 26.75 -15.34 -2.46
C GLY A 31 28.16 -15.86 -2.12
N ALA A 32 28.66 -15.57 -0.92
CA ALA A 32 29.95 -16.09 -0.44
C ALA A 32 29.91 -17.61 -0.29
N ILE A 33 28.85 -18.16 0.30
CA ILE A 33 28.67 -19.62 0.43
C ILE A 33 28.58 -20.26 -0.96
N PHE A 34 27.82 -19.70 -1.88
CA PHE A 34 27.69 -20.17 -3.25
C PHE A 34 29.04 -20.18 -3.96
N ALA A 35 29.80 -19.09 -3.89
CA ALA A 35 31.15 -19.01 -4.48
C ALA A 35 32.11 -20.05 -3.88
N ALA A 36 32.07 -20.25 -2.56
CA ALA A 36 32.89 -21.27 -1.89
C ALA A 36 32.51 -22.68 -2.35
N VAL A 37 31.24 -23.03 -2.44
CA VAL A 37 30.74 -24.32 -2.91
C VAL A 37 31.13 -24.55 -4.37
N MET A 38 30.98 -23.54 -5.23
CA MET A 38 31.39 -23.62 -6.64
C MET A 38 32.92 -23.83 -6.79
N ALA A 39 33.71 -23.10 -6.00
CA ALA A 39 35.16 -23.26 -5.98
C ALA A 39 35.60 -24.67 -5.50
N LEU A 40 34.96 -25.18 -4.43
CA LEU A 40 35.20 -26.54 -3.95
C LEU A 40 34.79 -27.59 -4.98
N SER A 41 33.68 -27.42 -5.65
CA SER A 41 33.20 -28.31 -6.72
C SER A 41 34.19 -28.33 -7.90
N LEU A 42 34.62 -27.15 -8.34
CA LEU A 42 35.63 -27.05 -9.41
C LEU A 42 36.97 -27.70 -8.99
N TYR A 43 37.42 -27.43 -7.76
CA TYR A 43 38.62 -28.07 -7.20
C TYR A 43 38.47 -29.59 -7.17
N ALA A 44 37.30 -30.12 -6.76
CA ALA A 44 37.06 -31.56 -6.73
C ALA A 44 37.12 -32.21 -8.12
N VAL A 45 36.67 -31.50 -9.17
CA VAL A 45 36.73 -31.98 -10.55
C VAL A 45 38.15 -31.95 -11.12
N LEU A 46 38.93 -30.91 -10.78
CA LEU A 46 40.29 -30.71 -11.34
C LEU A 46 41.40 -31.37 -10.53
N ALA A 47 41.19 -31.60 -9.23
CA ALA A 47 42.19 -32.19 -8.35
C ALA A 47 42.11 -33.72 -8.36
N ARG A 48 43.29 -34.35 -8.04
CA ARG A 48 43.34 -35.80 -7.89
C ARG A 48 42.61 -36.23 -6.60
N PRO A 49 41.82 -37.36 -6.64
CA PRO A 49 40.99 -37.80 -5.50
C PRO A 49 41.74 -38.01 -4.19
N GLU A 50 43.03 -38.36 -4.28
CA GLU A 50 43.90 -38.66 -3.12
C GLU A 50 44.14 -37.46 -2.18
N ARG A 51 43.80 -36.24 -2.61
CA ARG A 51 44.02 -35.02 -1.83
C ARG A 51 42.81 -34.59 -0.98
N PHE A 52 41.70 -35.31 -1.09
CA PHE A 52 40.49 -34.98 -0.29
C PHE A 52 40.52 -35.68 1.08
N PRO A 53 40.27 -34.99 2.18
CA PRO A 53 39.96 -35.62 3.47
C PRO A 53 38.78 -36.59 3.30
N GLY A 54 38.73 -37.61 4.16
CA GLY A 54 37.75 -38.69 4.04
C GLY A 54 36.31 -38.18 3.89
N ALA A 55 35.52 -38.86 3.06
CA ALA A 55 34.15 -38.47 2.71
C ALA A 55 33.25 -38.15 3.92
N ARG A 56 33.47 -38.83 5.05
CA ARG A 56 32.75 -38.60 6.31
C ARG A 56 32.92 -37.15 6.82
N ALA A 57 34.15 -36.60 6.78
CA ALA A 57 34.43 -35.24 7.25
C ALA A 57 33.66 -34.18 6.39
N TRP A 58 33.60 -34.39 5.08
CA TRP A 58 32.87 -33.52 4.17
C TRP A 58 31.35 -33.62 4.35
N VAL A 59 30.80 -34.84 4.51
CA VAL A 59 29.36 -35.05 4.70
C VAL A 59 28.93 -34.51 6.06
N PHE A 60 29.60 -34.83 7.14
CA PHE A 60 29.22 -34.38 8.47
C PHE A 60 29.57 -32.89 8.72
N GLY A 61 30.78 -32.45 8.34
CA GLY A 61 31.22 -31.08 8.54
C GLY A 61 30.52 -30.09 7.61
N GLY A 62 30.64 -30.32 6.30
CA GLY A 62 30.07 -29.41 5.28
C GLY A 62 28.59 -29.62 5.01
N GLY A 63 28.09 -30.87 5.05
CA GLY A 63 26.71 -31.20 4.71
C GLY A 63 25.74 -31.16 5.87
N ILE A 64 26.17 -31.28 7.12
CA ILE A 64 25.29 -31.26 8.31
C ILE A 64 25.67 -30.14 9.26
N LEU A 65 26.88 -30.16 9.81
CA LEU A 65 27.27 -29.20 10.86
C LEU A 65 27.21 -27.74 10.36
N PHE A 66 27.82 -27.44 9.22
CA PHE A 66 27.86 -26.11 8.65
C PHE A 66 26.45 -25.56 8.37
N PRO A 67 25.55 -26.23 7.63
CA PRO A 67 24.17 -25.74 7.41
C PRO A 67 23.40 -25.56 8.72
N VAL A 68 23.50 -26.48 9.69
CA VAL A 68 22.83 -26.38 10.98
C VAL A 68 23.27 -25.12 11.72
N VAL A 69 24.58 -24.88 11.81
CA VAL A 69 25.12 -23.70 12.50
C VAL A 69 24.66 -22.40 11.82
N VAL A 70 24.83 -22.32 10.49
CA VAL A 70 24.48 -21.11 9.71
C VAL A 70 22.96 -20.82 9.80
N LEU A 71 22.12 -21.82 9.58
CA LEU A 71 20.68 -21.66 9.60
C LEU A 71 20.15 -21.35 11.02
N THR A 72 20.74 -21.96 12.07
CA THR A 72 20.39 -21.62 13.45
C THR A 72 20.76 -20.19 13.79
N ALA A 73 21.95 -19.73 13.41
CA ALA A 73 22.38 -18.36 13.63
C ALA A 73 21.47 -17.36 12.89
N LEU A 74 21.13 -17.66 11.64
CA LEU A 74 20.19 -16.86 10.84
C LEU A 74 18.80 -16.81 11.49
N GLN A 75 18.27 -17.95 11.93
CA GLN A 75 16.96 -18.04 12.59
C GLN A 75 16.91 -17.22 13.89
N VAL A 76 17.96 -17.27 14.71
CA VAL A 76 18.04 -16.47 15.94
C VAL A 76 18.07 -14.97 15.61
N TYR A 77 18.83 -14.58 14.59
CA TYR A 77 18.89 -13.19 14.13
C TYR A 77 17.55 -12.70 13.62
N GLU A 78 16.90 -13.47 12.72
CA GLU A 78 15.58 -13.16 12.14
C GLU A 78 14.49 -13.05 13.23
N PHE A 79 14.49 -13.99 14.19
CA PHE A 79 13.56 -13.95 15.31
C PHE A 79 13.74 -12.68 16.18
N GLY A 80 14.97 -12.23 16.35
CA GLY A 80 15.28 -10.95 17.01
C GLY A 80 14.69 -9.74 16.29
N ILE A 81 14.77 -9.72 14.95
CA ILE A 81 14.15 -8.69 14.11
C ILE A 81 12.61 -8.76 14.23
N ALA A 82 12.04 -9.93 14.02
CA ALA A 82 10.59 -10.14 14.07
C ALA A 82 9.98 -9.66 15.41
N ARG A 83 10.63 -9.99 16.53
CA ARG A 83 10.20 -9.51 17.86
C ARG A 83 10.20 -7.98 18.00
N ARG A 84 11.16 -7.30 17.39
CA ARG A 84 11.21 -5.82 17.41
C ARG A 84 10.10 -5.21 16.58
N LEU A 85 9.85 -5.75 15.39
CA LEU A 85 8.86 -5.25 14.45
C LEU A 85 7.41 -5.54 14.89
N THR A 86 7.20 -6.58 15.71
CA THR A 86 5.88 -6.95 16.25
C THR A 86 5.67 -6.52 17.71
N ALA A 87 6.58 -5.74 18.28
CA ALA A 87 6.46 -5.24 19.63
C ALA A 87 5.20 -4.39 19.80
N PRO A 88 4.53 -4.47 20.97
CA PRO A 88 3.35 -3.64 21.25
C PRO A 88 3.67 -2.16 21.09
N THR A 89 2.76 -1.43 20.50
CA THR A 89 2.88 0.01 20.24
C THR A 89 2.51 0.83 21.47
N GLY A 90 3.15 1.98 21.64
CA GLY A 90 2.89 2.92 22.74
C GLY A 90 1.58 3.70 22.57
N GLN A 91 1.25 4.52 23.56
CA GLN A 91 0.02 5.35 23.56
C GLN A 91 0.03 6.43 22.46
N ASP A 92 1.19 6.88 22.02
CA ASP A 92 1.34 7.89 20.96
C ASP A 92 1.27 7.32 19.54
N THR A 93 0.86 6.07 19.38
CA THR A 93 0.75 5.42 18.07
C THR A 93 -0.49 5.90 17.32
N LEU A 94 -0.32 6.39 16.10
CA LEU A 94 -1.42 6.64 15.18
C LEU A 94 -1.99 5.30 14.70
N ARG A 95 -3.29 5.10 14.88
CA ARG A 95 -3.98 3.89 14.40
C ARG A 95 -4.75 4.20 13.13
N VAL A 96 -4.47 3.46 12.06
CA VAL A 96 -5.12 3.60 10.76
C VAL A 96 -5.70 2.25 10.37
N ALA A 97 -7.00 2.18 10.12
CA ALA A 97 -7.62 0.96 9.63
C ALA A 97 -7.66 0.97 8.10
N VAL A 98 -7.29 -0.14 7.48
CA VAL A 98 -7.34 -0.31 6.03
C VAL A 98 -8.19 -1.53 5.70
N VAL A 99 -9.20 -1.34 4.86
CA VAL A 99 -10.07 -2.43 4.39
C VAL A 99 -9.88 -2.57 2.88
N GLY A 100 -9.48 -3.77 2.44
CA GLY A 100 -9.38 -4.13 1.03
C GLY A 100 -10.73 -4.54 0.45
N TYR A 101 -11.03 -4.04 -0.73
CA TYR A 101 -12.16 -4.46 -1.57
C TYR A 101 -11.65 -4.78 -2.97
N MET A 102 -12.37 -5.54 -3.76
CA MET A 102 -12.12 -5.68 -5.20
C MET A 102 -12.61 -4.43 -5.94
N TRP A 103 -11.77 -3.51 -6.40
CA TRP A 103 -10.29 -3.39 -6.34
C TRP A 103 -9.94 -1.97 -5.92
N TRP A 104 -10.12 -1.68 -4.62
CA TRP A 104 -9.82 -0.38 -4.02
C TRP A 104 -9.56 -0.55 -2.51
N TRP A 105 -9.04 0.50 -1.87
CA TRP A 105 -8.66 0.52 -0.47
C TRP A 105 -9.46 1.58 0.27
N GLU A 106 -10.19 1.19 1.29
CA GLU A 106 -10.78 2.14 2.24
C GLU A 106 -9.78 2.36 3.37
N VAL A 107 -9.55 3.63 3.72
CA VAL A 107 -8.63 4.03 4.78
C VAL A 107 -9.40 4.84 5.80
N ARG A 108 -9.35 4.42 7.06
CA ARG A 108 -10.05 5.06 8.16
C ARG A 108 -9.06 5.50 9.23
N TYR A 109 -9.13 6.77 9.58
CA TYR A 109 -8.39 7.37 10.70
C TYR A 109 -9.26 7.43 11.95
N PRO A 110 -8.67 7.76 13.13
CA PRO A 110 -9.46 8.14 14.29
C PRO A 110 -10.46 9.24 13.96
N ASP A 111 -11.46 9.44 14.83
CA ASP A 111 -12.46 10.52 14.75
C ASP A 111 -13.36 10.48 13.49
N GLY A 112 -13.40 9.32 12.82
CA GLY A 112 -14.35 9.06 11.74
C GLY A 112 -13.93 9.59 10.36
N VAL A 113 -12.70 10.09 10.22
CA VAL A 113 -12.13 10.47 8.92
C VAL A 113 -11.94 9.24 8.05
N ALA A 114 -12.50 9.26 6.85
CA ALA A 114 -12.34 8.20 5.86
C ALA A 114 -11.87 8.75 4.51
N THR A 115 -10.92 8.07 3.91
CA THR A 115 -10.45 8.33 2.54
C THR A 115 -10.32 7.02 1.76
N ALA A 116 -9.88 7.09 0.53
CA ALA A 116 -9.72 5.89 -0.30
C ALA A 116 -8.53 6.00 -1.26
N ASN A 117 -7.77 4.89 -1.36
CA ASN A 117 -6.64 4.73 -2.25
C ASN A 117 -5.48 5.71 -1.99
N GLU A 118 -5.52 6.38 -0.86
CA GLU A 118 -4.44 7.23 -0.36
C GLU A 118 -4.28 7.03 1.14
N ILE A 119 -3.06 7.14 1.62
CA ILE A 119 -2.71 7.09 3.04
C ILE A 119 -1.80 8.29 3.32
N VAL A 120 -2.11 9.06 4.33
CA VAL A 120 -1.26 10.16 4.79
C VAL A 120 -0.84 9.87 6.22
N ILE A 121 0.46 9.90 6.49
CA ILE A 121 1.01 9.59 7.83
C ILE A 121 2.06 10.62 8.23
N PRO A 122 2.26 10.84 9.54
CA PRO A 122 3.31 11.72 10.05
C PRO A 122 4.68 11.05 10.00
N ALA A 123 5.72 11.81 9.71
CA ALA A 123 7.10 11.39 9.91
C ALA A 123 7.45 11.29 11.40
N GLY A 124 8.28 10.33 11.77
CA GLY A 124 8.85 10.19 13.12
C GLY A 124 7.87 9.65 14.18
N ARG A 125 6.60 9.46 13.86
CA ARG A 125 5.59 8.90 14.77
C ARG A 125 5.25 7.47 14.38
N PRO A 126 5.17 6.53 15.33
CA PRO A 126 4.71 5.16 15.05
C PRO A 126 3.29 5.14 14.49
N VAL A 127 3.08 4.37 13.44
CA VAL A 127 1.77 4.13 12.81
C VAL A 127 1.48 2.65 12.85
N GLU A 128 0.34 2.27 13.44
CA GLU A 128 -0.19 0.92 13.41
C GLU A 128 -1.32 0.83 12.37
N PHE A 129 -1.09 0.07 11.34
CA PHE A 129 -2.13 -0.30 10.38
C PHE A 129 -2.86 -1.54 10.87
N THR A 130 -4.17 -1.46 11.07
CA THR A 130 -5.04 -2.62 11.19
C THR A 130 -5.62 -2.92 9.81
N VAL A 131 -5.32 -4.10 9.27
CA VAL A 131 -5.68 -4.45 7.90
C VAL A 131 -6.59 -5.66 7.86
N THR A 132 -7.65 -5.57 7.07
CA THR A 132 -8.62 -6.65 6.82
C THR A 132 -9.20 -6.52 5.42
N THR A 133 -9.99 -7.47 4.99
CA THR A 133 -10.69 -7.44 3.70
C THR A 133 -12.18 -7.68 3.87
N ALA A 134 -12.97 -7.10 2.95
CA ALA A 134 -14.41 -7.29 2.87
C ALA A 134 -14.83 -8.39 1.88
N ASP A 135 -13.88 -8.92 1.10
CA ASP A 135 -14.18 -9.92 0.05
C ASP A 135 -13.10 -11.00 -0.05
N VAL A 136 -12.19 -10.94 -1.02
CA VAL A 136 -11.13 -11.93 -1.22
C VAL A 136 -9.87 -11.58 -0.45
N ILE A 137 -8.89 -12.47 -0.43
CA ILE A 137 -7.57 -12.16 0.14
C ILE A 137 -6.90 -11.07 -0.73
N HIS A 138 -6.38 -10.05 -0.06
CA HIS A 138 -5.46 -9.05 -0.61
C HIS A 138 -4.17 -9.09 0.18
N SER A 139 -3.15 -8.34 -0.22
CA SER A 139 -1.97 -8.12 0.62
C SER A 139 -1.56 -6.65 0.57
N PHE A 140 -1.46 -6.05 1.74
CA PHE A 140 -1.07 -4.66 1.92
C PHE A 140 0.45 -4.55 1.89
N TRP A 141 0.99 -3.78 0.95
CA TRP A 141 2.43 -3.65 0.78
C TRP A 141 2.86 -2.26 0.34
N ILE A 142 3.77 -1.67 1.08
CA ILE A 142 4.44 -0.40 0.76
C ILE A 142 5.95 -0.68 0.72
N PRO A 143 6.52 -1.08 -0.43
CA PRO A 143 7.87 -1.63 -0.52
C PRO A 143 8.97 -0.80 0.13
N SER A 144 8.86 0.53 0.05
CA SER A 144 9.83 1.46 0.63
C SER A 144 9.64 1.71 2.13
N LEU A 145 8.52 1.28 2.74
CA LEU A 145 8.22 1.53 4.15
C LEU A 145 8.12 0.25 4.98
N ALA A 146 7.64 -0.87 4.40
CA ALA A 146 7.46 -2.12 5.14
C ALA A 146 7.44 -3.35 4.23
N GLY A 147 7.57 -4.54 4.82
CA GLY A 147 7.19 -5.81 4.21
C GLY A 147 5.67 -5.90 3.98
N LYS A 148 5.23 -6.88 3.18
CA LYS A 148 3.81 -7.13 2.94
C LYS A 148 3.14 -7.82 4.13
N ILE A 149 1.82 -7.60 4.25
CA ILE A 149 0.98 -8.33 5.19
C ILE A 149 -0.36 -8.67 4.53
N ASP A 150 -0.78 -9.92 4.68
CA ASP A 150 -1.99 -10.42 4.04
C ASP A 150 -3.25 -9.93 4.76
N MET A 151 -4.27 -9.62 3.97
CA MET A 151 -5.60 -9.19 4.41
C MET A 151 -6.57 -10.35 4.16
N ILE A 152 -6.85 -11.11 5.22
CA ILE A 152 -7.58 -12.37 5.15
C ILE A 152 -9.02 -12.13 5.63
N PRO A 153 -10.06 -12.64 4.92
CA PRO A 153 -11.44 -12.53 5.35
C PRO A 153 -11.65 -13.06 6.77
N GLY A 154 -12.31 -12.24 7.60
CA GLY A 154 -12.57 -12.60 9.00
C GLY A 154 -11.39 -12.45 9.96
N HIS A 155 -10.22 -12.02 9.47
CA HIS A 155 -9.04 -11.75 10.31
C HIS A 155 -8.64 -10.28 10.26
N VAL A 156 -8.08 -9.78 11.36
CA VAL A 156 -7.48 -8.45 11.46
C VAL A 156 -6.01 -8.64 11.73
N ASN A 157 -5.19 -8.31 10.74
CA ASN A 157 -3.74 -8.30 10.87
C ASN A 157 -3.26 -6.89 11.23
N ARG A 158 -2.04 -6.78 11.77
CA ARG A 158 -1.44 -5.50 12.19
C ARG A 158 -0.05 -5.36 11.64
N LEU A 159 0.24 -4.18 11.12
CA LEU A 159 1.56 -3.78 10.64
C LEU A 159 1.92 -2.46 11.32
N THR A 160 3.06 -2.42 12.00
CA THR A 160 3.56 -1.19 12.61
C THR A 160 4.83 -0.73 11.90
N LEU A 161 4.92 0.56 11.62
CA LEU A 161 6.11 1.18 11.08
C LEU A 161 6.26 2.63 11.58
N THR A 162 7.50 3.13 11.54
CA THR A 162 7.81 4.55 11.73
C THR A 162 8.51 5.05 10.47
N ALA A 163 7.83 5.93 9.72
CA ALA A 163 8.43 6.54 8.54
C ALA A 163 9.33 7.71 8.96
N HIS A 164 10.55 7.75 8.44
CA HIS A 164 11.55 8.77 8.83
C HIS A 164 11.71 9.88 7.80
N LYS A 165 11.44 9.58 6.53
CA LYS A 165 11.64 10.52 5.42
C LYS A 165 10.28 11.01 4.91
N PRO A 166 9.95 12.31 5.04
CA PRO A 166 8.83 12.90 4.31
C PRO A 166 8.97 12.67 2.80
N GLY A 167 7.83 12.41 2.14
CA GLY A 167 7.84 12.13 0.71
C GLY A 167 6.59 11.39 0.25
N ILE A 168 6.56 11.08 -1.04
CA ILE A 168 5.48 10.32 -1.67
C ILE A 168 5.99 8.92 -1.96
N TYR A 169 5.26 7.93 -1.47
CA TYR A 169 5.50 6.51 -1.65
C TYR A 169 4.29 5.88 -2.32
N ARG A 170 4.47 4.67 -2.85
CA ARG A 170 3.38 3.94 -3.49
C ARG A 170 3.28 2.54 -2.88
N GLY A 171 2.08 2.17 -2.52
CA GLY A 171 1.71 0.82 -2.14
C GLY A 171 0.89 0.12 -3.22
N GLN A 172 0.77 -1.20 -3.10
CA GLN A 172 0.01 -2.01 -4.03
C GLN A 172 -0.49 -3.30 -3.38
N CYS A 173 -1.47 -3.92 -4.00
CA CYS A 173 -1.87 -5.28 -3.66
C CYS A 173 -0.76 -6.26 -4.07
N ALA A 174 -0.32 -7.08 -3.12
CA ALA A 174 0.75 -8.06 -3.30
C ALA A 174 0.24 -9.52 -3.19
N GLU A 175 -1.08 -9.75 -3.29
CA GLU A 175 -1.70 -11.07 -3.39
C GLU A 175 -2.77 -11.06 -4.47
N TYR A 176 -2.78 -12.09 -5.34
CA TYR A 176 -3.72 -12.13 -6.47
C TYR A 176 -5.17 -12.08 -6.01
N CYS A 177 -5.88 -11.06 -6.45
CA CYS A 177 -7.25 -10.77 -6.02
C CYS A 177 -8.25 -10.63 -7.18
N GLY A 178 -7.95 -11.16 -8.36
CA GLY A 178 -8.84 -11.17 -9.52
C GLY A 178 -8.42 -10.21 -10.64
N ALA A 179 -9.35 -9.89 -11.53
CA ALA A 179 -9.10 -9.24 -12.83
C ALA A 179 -8.34 -7.91 -12.76
N GLN A 180 -8.53 -7.12 -11.71
CA GLN A 180 -7.88 -5.81 -11.56
C GLN A 180 -6.77 -5.79 -10.50
N HIS A 181 -6.21 -6.95 -10.16
CA HIS A 181 -5.11 -7.06 -9.20
C HIS A 181 -3.95 -6.10 -9.50
N THR A 182 -3.49 -6.01 -10.72
CA THR A 182 -2.38 -5.13 -11.13
C THR A 182 -2.71 -3.64 -11.08
N ARG A 183 -4.02 -3.30 -11.02
CA ARG A 183 -4.54 -1.93 -10.92
C ARG A 183 -5.15 -1.65 -9.54
N MET A 184 -4.65 -2.31 -8.50
CA MET A 184 -5.05 -2.10 -7.12
C MET A 184 -3.86 -1.57 -6.32
N ALA A 185 -3.57 -0.29 -6.54
CA ALA A 185 -2.50 0.45 -5.87
C ALA A 185 -3.08 1.57 -4.99
N PHE A 186 -2.21 2.22 -4.22
CA PHE A 186 -2.54 3.39 -3.42
C PHE A 186 -1.30 4.26 -3.24
N ASP A 187 -1.52 5.55 -3.01
CA ASP A 187 -0.46 6.49 -2.73
C ASP A 187 -0.28 6.65 -1.20
N VAL A 188 0.96 6.81 -0.76
CA VAL A 188 1.29 7.06 0.65
C VAL A 188 2.10 8.33 0.73
N THR A 189 1.57 9.32 1.44
CA THR A 189 2.25 10.59 1.68
C THR A 189 2.71 10.66 3.12
N VAL A 190 4.01 10.78 3.32
CA VAL A 190 4.62 11.02 4.64
C VAL A 190 4.82 12.52 4.79
N LEU A 191 4.15 13.13 5.75
CA LEU A 191 4.21 14.57 6.02
C LEU A 191 5.01 14.86 7.31
N PRO A 192 5.62 16.06 7.43
CA PRO A 192 6.02 16.58 8.73
C PRO A 192 4.83 16.58 9.72
N PRO A 193 5.06 16.41 11.03
CA PRO A 193 3.98 16.23 12.00
C PRO A 193 2.94 17.37 12.03
N ASP A 194 3.38 18.63 11.90
CA ASP A 194 2.53 19.82 11.83
C ASP A 194 1.63 19.80 10.59
N ARG A 195 2.20 19.47 9.43
CA ARG A 195 1.45 19.36 8.16
C ARG A 195 0.48 18.18 8.16
N PHE A 196 0.80 17.10 8.86
CA PHE A 196 -0.14 16.00 9.05
C PHE A 196 -1.34 16.41 9.90
N ALA A 197 -1.12 17.18 10.98
CA ALA A 197 -2.21 17.68 11.81
C ALA A 197 -3.15 18.61 11.01
N ASP A 198 -2.59 19.51 10.20
CA ASP A 198 -3.36 20.38 9.32
C ASP A 198 -4.18 19.58 8.28
N TRP A 199 -3.55 18.57 7.69
CA TRP A 199 -4.23 17.69 6.73
C TRP A 199 -5.40 16.93 7.39
N LEU A 200 -5.18 16.34 8.56
CA LEU A 200 -6.22 15.58 9.28
C LEU A 200 -7.40 16.49 9.66
N ALA A 201 -7.11 17.67 10.21
CA ALA A 201 -8.14 18.67 10.51
C ALA A 201 -8.91 19.14 9.26
N GLY A 202 -8.23 19.22 8.11
CA GLY A 202 -8.86 19.47 6.81
C GLY A 202 -9.82 18.35 6.42
N GLN A 203 -9.40 17.10 6.61
CA GLN A 203 -10.22 15.92 6.29
C GLN A 203 -11.47 15.77 7.18
N GLU A 204 -11.51 16.37 8.36
CA GLU A 204 -12.70 16.37 9.22
C GLU A 204 -13.81 17.27 8.69
N ARG A 205 -13.48 18.25 7.88
CA ARG A 205 -14.47 19.23 7.36
C ARG A 205 -15.41 18.55 6.37
N PRO A 206 -16.67 18.98 6.31
CA PRO A 206 -17.58 18.62 5.23
C PRO A 206 -17.16 19.29 3.92
N ALA A 207 -17.66 18.78 2.79
CA ALA A 207 -17.52 19.42 1.49
C ALA A 207 -18.06 20.86 1.54
N ALA A 208 -17.31 21.78 0.95
CA ALA A 208 -17.76 23.17 0.86
C ALA A 208 -18.95 23.28 -0.10
N GLU A 209 -19.87 24.19 0.23
CA GLU A 209 -20.94 24.53 -0.69
C GLU A 209 -20.37 25.17 -1.95
N PRO A 210 -20.81 24.73 -3.15
CA PRO A 210 -20.31 25.27 -4.40
C PRO A 210 -20.78 26.73 -4.59
N ALA A 211 -19.82 27.65 -4.71
CA ALA A 211 -20.11 29.06 -4.96
C ALA A 211 -20.38 29.35 -6.45
N ASP A 212 -19.90 28.48 -7.33
CA ASP A 212 -20.07 28.60 -8.78
C ASP A 212 -21.31 27.84 -9.26
N PRO A 213 -22.19 28.45 -10.11
CA PRO A 213 -23.38 27.78 -10.64
C PRO A 213 -23.09 26.47 -11.41
N VAL A 214 -21.95 26.38 -12.10
CA VAL A 214 -21.55 25.16 -12.82
C VAL A 214 -21.21 24.04 -11.83
N LEU A 215 -20.52 24.36 -10.74
CA LEU A 215 -20.23 23.39 -9.69
C LEU A 215 -21.50 22.96 -8.95
N ALA A 216 -22.44 23.89 -8.72
CA ALA A 216 -23.73 23.57 -8.14
C ALA A 216 -24.55 22.63 -9.03
N ALA A 217 -24.59 22.89 -10.34
CA ALA A 217 -25.22 22.00 -11.31
C ALA A 217 -24.56 20.61 -11.34
N GLY A 218 -23.22 20.55 -11.20
CA GLY A 218 -22.46 19.30 -11.09
C GLY A 218 -22.81 18.49 -9.86
N ARG A 219 -22.93 19.13 -8.68
CA ARG A 219 -23.43 18.50 -7.45
C ARG A 219 -24.83 17.93 -7.62
N ASP A 220 -25.73 18.73 -8.16
CA ASP A 220 -27.12 18.34 -8.34
C ASP A 220 -27.26 17.18 -9.34
N ALA A 221 -26.44 17.18 -10.40
CA ALA A 221 -26.35 16.07 -11.34
C ALA A 221 -25.82 14.79 -10.67
N PHE A 222 -24.82 14.89 -9.80
CA PHE A 222 -24.29 13.77 -9.02
C PHE A 222 -25.37 13.14 -8.13
N LEU A 223 -26.14 13.96 -7.43
CA LEU A 223 -27.22 13.51 -6.56
C LEU A 223 -28.35 12.89 -7.39
N LYS A 224 -28.76 13.54 -8.49
CA LYS A 224 -29.83 13.07 -9.38
C LYS A 224 -29.46 11.75 -10.09
N ALA A 225 -28.20 11.55 -10.42
CA ALA A 225 -27.71 10.30 -11.03
C ALA A 225 -27.59 9.13 -10.04
N GLY A 226 -27.92 9.31 -8.76
CA GLY A 226 -27.91 8.28 -7.74
C GLY A 226 -26.52 7.91 -7.23
N CYS A 227 -25.47 8.70 -7.53
CA CYS A 227 -24.10 8.42 -7.08
C CYS A 227 -23.99 8.35 -5.56
N GLY A 228 -24.81 9.15 -4.84
CA GLY A 228 -24.89 9.19 -3.38
C GLY A 228 -25.42 7.92 -2.73
N GLU A 229 -26.00 6.97 -3.47
CA GLU A 229 -26.40 5.65 -2.95
C GLU A 229 -25.19 4.75 -2.63
N CYS A 230 -24.08 4.97 -3.33
CA CYS A 230 -22.84 4.22 -3.14
C CYS A 230 -21.74 5.05 -2.47
N HIS A 231 -21.68 6.35 -2.74
CA HIS A 231 -20.62 7.24 -2.27
C HIS A 231 -21.12 8.19 -1.18
N THR A 232 -20.23 8.47 -0.22
CA THR A 232 -20.43 9.55 0.75
C THR A 232 -19.77 10.84 0.23
N VAL A 233 -20.48 11.97 0.37
CA VAL A 233 -19.91 13.33 0.33
C VAL A 233 -20.48 14.08 1.53
N ARG A 234 -19.72 14.22 2.59
CA ARG A 234 -20.17 14.86 3.83
C ARG A 234 -20.55 16.31 3.58
N GLY A 235 -21.62 16.79 4.20
CA GLY A 235 -22.22 18.09 3.92
C GLY A 235 -23.27 18.06 2.81
N THR A 236 -23.51 16.91 2.18
CA THR A 236 -24.57 16.68 1.20
C THR A 236 -25.47 15.50 1.60
N PRO A 237 -26.60 15.26 0.92
CA PRO A 237 -27.41 14.06 1.13
C PRO A 237 -26.73 12.72 0.75
N ALA A 238 -25.58 12.76 0.07
CA ALA A 238 -24.85 11.54 -0.34
C ALA A 238 -24.20 10.86 0.87
N ALA A 239 -24.70 9.69 1.28
CA ALA A 239 -24.28 8.96 2.48
C ALA A 239 -24.01 7.46 2.22
N GLY A 240 -23.83 7.05 0.97
CA GLY A 240 -23.58 5.68 0.57
C GLY A 240 -22.19 5.19 1.01
N LYS A 241 -22.10 3.90 1.40
CA LYS A 241 -20.88 3.27 1.96
C LYS A 241 -20.38 2.09 1.11
N ARG A 242 -20.93 1.88 -0.06
CA ARG A 242 -20.52 0.79 -0.97
C ARG A 242 -19.34 1.15 -1.87
N GLY A 243 -19.06 2.42 -2.01
CA GLY A 243 -17.94 2.98 -2.75
C GLY A 243 -17.13 3.94 -1.86
N PRO A 244 -16.02 4.48 -2.38
CA PRO A 244 -15.19 5.43 -1.68
C PRO A 244 -15.96 6.66 -1.16
N ASP A 245 -15.58 7.14 0.02
CA ASP A 245 -15.92 8.51 0.44
C ASP A 245 -15.26 9.51 -0.52
N LEU A 246 -16.02 10.43 -1.08
CA LEU A 246 -15.58 11.40 -2.07
C LEU A 246 -15.51 12.83 -1.53
N THR A 247 -15.67 13.03 -0.22
CA THR A 247 -15.72 14.36 0.41
C THR A 247 -14.52 15.23 0.04
N HIS A 248 -13.34 14.64 -0.09
CA HIS A 248 -12.10 15.34 -0.47
C HIS A 248 -11.42 14.67 -1.68
N VAL A 249 -12.21 14.13 -2.62
CA VAL A 249 -11.66 13.43 -3.78
C VAL A 249 -10.79 14.31 -4.65
N GLY A 250 -11.07 15.60 -4.73
CA GLY A 250 -10.28 16.56 -5.52
C GLY A 250 -8.85 16.77 -5.02
N SER A 251 -8.56 16.46 -3.75
CA SER A 251 -7.20 16.55 -3.20
C SER A 251 -6.35 15.29 -3.43
N ARG A 252 -6.95 14.18 -3.86
CA ARG A 252 -6.23 12.92 -4.08
C ARG A 252 -5.31 13.02 -5.30
N PRO A 253 -4.09 12.47 -5.25
CA PRO A 253 -3.19 12.51 -6.39
C PRO A 253 -3.65 11.63 -7.56
N THR A 254 -4.35 10.53 -7.26
CA THR A 254 -4.78 9.54 -8.25
C THR A 254 -6.22 9.08 -8.05
N LEU A 255 -6.78 8.51 -9.12
CA LEU A 255 -8.12 7.91 -9.17
C LEU A 255 -8.03 6.40 -9.45
N ALA A 256 -9.15 5.71 -9.22
CA ALA A 256 -9.34 4.30 -9.54
C ALA A 256 -8.24 3.37 -9.00
N ALA A 257 -7.85 3.58 -7.72
CA ALA A 257 -6.78 2.85 -7.05
C ALA A 257 -5.42 2.99 -7.73
N GLY A 258 -4.97 4.24 -7.92
CA GLY A 258 -3.66 4.57 -8.47
C GLY A 258 -3.53 4.33 -9.98
N THR A 259 -4.65 4.21 -10.71
CA THR A 259 -4.64 3.91 -12.14
C THR A 259 -4.49 5.17 -13.00
N PHE A 260 -5.10 6.29 -12.61
CA PHE A 260 -5.09 7.54 -13.37
C PHE A 260 -4.68 8.72 -12.48
N PRO A 261 -3.99 9.74 -13.04
CA PRO A 261 -3.83 11.00 -12.33
C PRO A 261 -5.20 11.68 -12.12
N ASN A 262 -5.36 12.37 -11.00
CA ASN A 262 -6.60 13.08 -10.72
C ASN A 262 -6.72 14.36 -11.56
N GLY A 263 -7.95 14.73 -11.89
CA GLY A 263 -8.29 15.95 -12.61
C GLY A 263 -9.65 15.81 -13.30
N VAL A 264 -10.22 16.93 -13.75
CA VAL A 264 -11.57 16.97 -14.34
C VAL A 264 -11.74 15.98 -15.50
N GLY A 265 -10.73 15.90 -16.41
CA GLY A 265 -10.80 15.00 -17.55
C GLY A 265 -10.78 13.52 -17.14
N SER A 266 -9.92 13.16 -16.17
CA SER A 266 -9.83 11.79 -15.64
C SER A 266 -11.10 11.40 -14.88
N LEU A 267 -11.67 12.30 -14.09
CA LEU A 267 -12.94 12.09 -13.38
C LEU A 267 -14.08 11.89 -14.38
N ALA A 268 -14.19 12.73 -15.41
CA ALA A 268 -15.21 12.59 -16.44
C ALA A 268 -15.07 11.26 -17.18
N GLY A 269 -13.85 10.89 -17.60
CA GLY A 269 -13.58 9.61 -18.25
C GLY A 269 -13.89 8.41 -17.37
N TRP A 270 -13.54 8.49 -16.07
CA TRP A 270 -13.84 7.44 -15.10
C TRP A 270 -15.35 7.27 -14.89
N ILE A 271 -16.11 8.36 -14.73
CA ILE A 271 -17.57 8.31 -14.56
C ILE A 271 -18.23 7.73 -15.81
N ALA A 272 -17.87 8.22 -16.99
CA ALA A 272 -18.47 7.77 -18.23
C ALA A 272 -18.17 6.30 -18.55
N GLY A 273 -16.94 5.82 -18.28
CA GLY A 273 -16.44 4.54 -18.77
C GLY A 273 -15.78 3.65 -17.74
N ALA A 274 -16.23 3.62 -16.48
CA ALA A 274 -15.60 2.85 -15.42
C ALA A 274 -15.42 1.36 -15.77
N GLN A 275 -16.41 0.73 -16.40
CA GLN A 275 -16.37 -0.67 -16.82
C GLN A 275 -15.43 -0.91 -18.02
N HIS A 276 -15.22 0.10 -18.86
CA HIS A 276 -14.27 0.01 -19.98
C HIS A 276 -12.82 0.20 -19.49
N LEU A 277 -12.61 1.15 -18.60
CA LEU A 277 -11.28 1.51 -18.08
C LEU A 277 -10.74 0.49 -17.07
N LYS A 278 -11.62 -0.07 -16.25
CA LYS A 278 -11.30 -1.05 -15.20
C LYS A 278 -12.42 -2.10 -15.14
N PRO A 279 -12.44 -3.07 -16.09
CA PRO A 279 -13.50 -4.07 -16.17
C PRO A 279 -13.74 -4.80 -14.85
N GLU A 280 -14.97 -5.26 -14.64
CA GLU A 280 -15.44 -6.01 -13.48
C GLU A 280 -15.44 -5.21 -12.14
N ASN A 281 -15.07 -3.93 -12.14
CA ASN A 281 -15.25 -3.10 -10.94
C ASN A 281 -16.76 -2.92 -10.63
N ARG A 282 -17.09 -2.55 -9.38
CA ARG A 282 -18.49 -2.43 -8.97
C ARG A 282 -19.17 -1.11 -9.34
N MET A 283 -18.40 -0.12 -9.83
CA MET A 283 -18.96 1.16 -10.28
C MET A 283 -19.53 1.00 -11.68
N PRO A 284 -20.81 1.29 -11.92
CA PRO A 284 -21.38 1.28 -13.27
C PRO A 284 -20.78 2.40 -14.13
N SER A 285 -20.84 2.24 -15.46
CA SER A 285 -20.51 3.30 -16.39
C SER A 285 -21.72 4.20 -16.66
N PHE A 286 -21.51 5.51 -16.70
CA PHE A 286 -22.54 6.53 -16.94
C PHE A 286 -22.35 7.19 -18.31
N GLY A 287 -22.05 6.42 -19.34
CA GLY A 287 -21.79 6.90 -20.70
C GLY A 287 -23.01 7.52 -21.41
N THR A 288 -24.21 7.43 -20.83
CA THR A 288 -25.43 8.07 -21.36
C THR A 288 -25.61 9.51 -20.88
N LEU A 289 -24.78 10.00 -19.94
CA LEU A 289 -24.78 11.40 -19.54
C LEU A 289 -24.27 12.26 -20.69
N ASP A 290 -24.93 13.40 -20.93
CA ASP A 290 -24.43 14.38 -21.90
C ASP A 290 -23.10 15.00 -21.43
N GLY A 291 -22.33 15.52 -22.37
CA GLY A 291 -20.97 15.99 -22.11
C GLY A 291 -20.90 17.24 -21.23
N GLU A 292 -21.95 18.06 -21.16
CA GLU A 292 -22.00 19.25 -20.29
C GLU A 292 -22.24 18.81 -18.84
N THR A 293 -23.25 17.99 -18.59
CA THR A 293 -23.54 17.39 -17.29
C THR A 293 -22.34 16.63 -16.73
N LEU A 294 -21.68 15.82 -17.56
CA LEU A 294 -20.51 15.03 -17.16
C LEU A 294 -19.33 15.93 -16.75
N ARG A 295 -19.07 17.01 -17.51
CA ARG A 295 -18.00 17.97 -17.17
C ARG A 295 -18.31 18.74 -15.90
N ALA A 296 -19.55 19.21 -15.72
CA ALA A 296 -19.97 19.91 -14.51
C ALA A 296 -19.82 19.03 -13.26
N MET A 297 -20.25 17.77 -13.33
CA MET A 297 -20.09 16.77 -12.27
C MET A 297 -18.62 16.52 -11.94
N ALA A 298 -17.77 16.33 -12.95
CA ALA A 298 -16.33 16.10 -12.77
C ALA A 298 -15.64 17.35 -12.21
N ALA A 299 -16.03 18.55 -12.63
CA ALA A 299 -15.50 19.80 -12.08
C ALA A 299 -15.88 19.99 -10.61
N TRP A 300 -17.14 19.68 -10.24
CA TRP A 300 -17.56 19.71 -8.84
C TRP A 300 -16.75 18.71 -8.00
N LEU A 301 -16.60 17.46 -8.42
CA LEU A 301 -15.81 16.46 -7.69
C LEU A 301 -14.34 16.89 -7.56
N GLU A 302 -13.75 17.50 -8.59
CA GLU A 302 -12.37 18.01 -8.53
C GLU A 302 -12.24 19.19 -7.55
N SER A 303 -13.27 19.99 -7.36
CA SER A 303 -13.30 21.10 -6.40
C SER A 303 -13.37 20.66 -4.94
N LEU A 304 -13.69 19.41 -4.65
CA LEU A 304 -13.78 18.83 -3.30
C LEU A 304 -12.36 18.58 -2.74
N LYS A 305 -11.77 19.61 -2.15
CA LYS A 305 -10.40 19.60 -1.60
C LYS A 305 -10.34 19.75 -0.09
#